data_a260bb79d64f870eff6012521ab9b12a
#
_entry.id   a260bb79d64f870eff6012521ab9b12a
#
_cell.length_a   1.000
_cell.length_b   1.000
_cell.length_c   1.000
_cell.angle_alpha   90.00
_cell.angle_beta   90.00
_cell.angle_gamma   90.00
#
_symmetry.space_group_name_H-M   'P 1'
#
loop_
_entity.id
_entity.type
_entity.pdbx_description
1 polymer ?
#
loop_
_entity_poly.entity_id
_entity_poly.type
_entity_poly.pdbx_seq_one_letter_code
_entity_poly.pdbx_strand_id
1 'polypeptide(L)'
;YAGSGTGAMSAVVENYVSTKKKAIAVNGGSFGKRWVSLCGYYGIPVIDFKVPFAKDIDYDELERIVEAERPDVFLCQHHETSTGQLFNLERISGICRRHNLSLVVDVISSFLAEELDMDRLGIDICVTSTQKGLNIPPGLSILFISKRLDGYEYAHRGYYWDFADNLSNLRRGQTPFSPATTIHLQLHARLRQILSQGGEAV
;
A
#
# COMPACT_ATOMS: atom_id res chain seq x y z
N TYR A 1 4.11 8.64 -8.33
CA TYR A 1 3.31 9.87 -8.25
C TYR A 1 4.08 11.00 -7.58
N ALA A 2 3.90 12.22 -8.05
CA ALA A 2 4.33 13.41 -7.31
C ALA A 2 3.32 13.65 -6.18
N GLY A 3 3.68 13.30 -4.96
CA GLY A 3 2.78 13.40 -3.82
C GLY A 3 3.29 12.65 -2.58
N SER A 4 2.52 12.74 -1.50
CA SER A 4 2.80 12.01 -0.26
C SER A 4 2.34 10.55 -0.34
N GLY A 5 2.80 9.71 0.59
CA GLY A 5 2.28 8.35 0.73
C GLY A 5 0.76 8.28 0.89
N THR A 6 0.15 9.29 1.54
CA THR A 6 -1.32 9.40 1.60
C THR A 6 -1.95 9.56 0.22
N GLY A 7 -1.29 10.31 -0.69
CA GLY A 7 -1.75 10.41 -2.08
C GLY A 7 -1.74 9.06 -2.79
N ALA A 8 -0.70 8.24 -2.57
CA ALA A 8 -0.67 6.89 -3.11
C ALA A 8 -1.74 5.97 -2.49
N MET A 9 -1.99 6.07 -1.18
CA MET A 9 -3.11 5.36 -0.54
C MET A 9 -4.45 5.77 -1.17
N SER A 10 -4.66 7.08 -1.40
CA SER A 10 -5.85 7.60 -2.09
C SER A 10 -5.96 7.02 -3.51
N ALA A 11 -4.86 7.03 -4.26
CA ALA A 11 -4.80 6.46 -5.61
C ALA A 11 -5.21 4.96 -5.62
N VAL A 12 -4.74 4.18 -4.65
CA VAL A 12 -5.12 2.77 -4.51
C VAL A 12 -6.62 2.62 -4.21
N VAL A 13 -7.15 3.44 -3.31
CA VAL A 13 -8.58 3.38 -2.97
C VAL A 13 -9.43 3.79 -4.17
N GLU A 14 -9.07 4.87 -4.87
CA GLU A 14 -9.80 5.35 -6.05
C GLU A 14 -9.84 4.34 -7.19
N ASN A 15 -8.71 3.69 -7.48
CA ASN A 15 -8.57 2.88 -8.70
C ASN A 15 -8.80 1.39 -8.45
N TYR A 16 -8.36 0.86 -7.31
CA TYR A 16 -8.39 -0.58 -7.03
C TYR A 16 -9.45 -0.97 -6.01
N VAL A 17 -9.42 -0.37 -4.82
CA VAL A 17 -10.38 -0.75 -3.76
C VAL A 17 -11.82 -0.41 -4.19
N SER A 18 -12.01 0.66 -4.94
CA SER A 18 -13.33 1.07 -5.44
C SER A 18 -13.98 0.09 -6.43
N THR A 19 -13.22 -0.87 -6.97
CA THR A 19 -13.77 -1.98 -7.76
C THR A 19 -14.29 -3.13 -6.91
N LYS A 20 -14.04 -3.10 -5.61
CA LYS A 20 -14.41 -4.13 -4.64
C LYS A 20 -15.75 -3.79 -3.98
N LYS A 21 -16.45 -4.80 -3.49
CA LYS A 21 -17.75 -4.61 -2.82
C LYS A 21 -17.56 -4.17 -1.37
N LYS A 22 -16.56 -4.73 -0.68
CA LYS A 22 -16.30 -4.47 0.73
C LYS A 22 -14.80 -4.60 1.05
N ALA A 23 -14.29 -3.70 1.85
CA ALA A 23 -12.94 -3.76 2.39
C ALA A 23 -12.94 -4.12 3.88
N ILE A 24 -11.82 -4.65 4.37
CA ILE A 24 -11.46 -4.67 5.79
C ILE A 24 -10.15 -3.93 5.97
N ALA A 25 -10.04 -3.07 6.97
CA ALA A 25 -8.85 -2.29 7.23
C ALA A 25 -8.37 -2.46 8.67
N VAL A 26 -7.10 -2.79 8.86
CA VAL A 26 -6.46 -2.85 10.17
C VAL A 26 -6.23 -1.43 10.68
N ASN A 27 -6.94 -1.05 11.73
CA ASN A 27 -6.85 0.25 12.41
C ASN A 27 -6.08 0.10 13.72
N GLY A 28 -4.74 0.03 13.62
CA GLY A 28 -3.86 -0.06 14.78
C GLY A 28 -3.30 1.29 15.23
N GLY A 29 -3.70 2.39 14.57
CA GLY A 29 -3.23 3.74 14.87
C GLY A 29 -3.58 4.74 13.78
N SER A 30 -2.83 5.85 13.74
CA SER A 30 -3.13 6.97 12.84
C SER A 30 -3.06 6.61 11.35
N PHE A 31 -2.18 5.69 10.98
CA PHE A 31 -2.00 5.30 9.58
C PHE A 31 -2.99 4.21 9.16
N GLY A 32 -3.30 3.25 10.03
CA GLY A 32 -4.38 2.30 9.80
C GLY A 32 -5.74 2.97 9.69
N LYS A 33 -6.04 3.93 10.59
CA LYS A 33 -7.26 4.74 10.51
C LYS A 33 -7.41 5.49 9.18
N ARG A 34 -6.29 5.80 8.50
CA ARG A 34 -6.31 6.50 7.21
C ARG A 34 -6.95 5.66 6.11
N TRP A 35 -6.71 4.34 6.08
CA TRP A 35 -7.40 3.44 5.17
C TRP A 35 -8.93 3.48 5.36
N VAL A 36 -9.38 3.40 6.61
CA VAL A 36 -10.81 3.50 6.96
C VAL A 36 -11.39 4.83 6.48
N SER A 37 -10.67 5.94 6.75
CA SER A 37 -11.12 7.28 6.37
C SER A 37 -11.20 7.45 4.85
N LEU A 38 -10.23 6.94 4.10
CA LEU A 38 -10.24 6.99 2.63
C LEU A 38 -11.40 6.16 2.05
N CYS A 39 -11.60 4.94 2.53
CA CYS A 39 -12.75 4.14 2.09
C CYS A 39 -14.06 4.87 2.36
N GLY A 40 -14.23 5.44 3.55
CA GLY A 40 -15.42 6.23 3.90
C GLY A 40 -15.61 7.45 3.00
N TYR A 41 -14.51 8.18 2.68
CA TYR A 41 -14.57 9.34 1.79
C TYR A 41 -15.04 8.97 0.37
N TYR A 42 -14.60 7.82 -0.15
CA TYR A 42 -15.01 7.33 -1.47
C TYR A 42 -16.29 6.48 -1.45
N GLY A 43 -16.96 6.38 -0.31
CA GLY A 43 -18.23 5.64 -0.17
C GLY A 43 -18.06 4.12 -0.34
N ILE A 44 -16.90 3.57 0.02
CA ILE A 44 -16.61 2.15 -0.05
C ILE A 44 -16.92 1.52 1.31
N PRO A 45 -17.78 0.48 1.37
CA PRO A 45 -18.03 -0.25 2.61
C PRO A 45 -16.73 -0.81 3.20
N VAL A 46 -16.42 -0.47 4.45
CA VAL A 46 -15.21 -0.90 5.12
C VAL A 46 -15.48 -1.36 6.54
N ILE A 47 -14.89 -2.50 6.89
CA ILE A 47 -14.84 -3.01 8.26
C ILE A 47 -13.64 -2.36 8.93
N ASP A 48 -13.89 -1.56 9.96
CA ASP A 48 -12.86 -0.93 10.81
C ASP A 48 -12.39 -1.95 11.87
N PHE A 49 -11.38 -2.75 11.54
CA PHE A 49 -10.79 -3.70 12.47
C PHE A 49 -9.83 -2.97 13.43
N LYS A 50 -10.34 -2.62 14.60
CA LYS A 50 -9.58 -1.85 15.60
C LYS A 50 -8.62 -2.74 16.37
N VAL A 51 -7.35 -2.36 16.37
CA VAL A 51 -6.31 -2.95 17.21
C VAL A 51 -6.01 -1.97 18.35
N PRO A 52 -6.06 -2.40 19.61
CA PRO A 52 -5.75 -1.52 20.75
C PRO A 52 -4.32 -0.97 20.65
N PHE A 53 -4.10 0.23 21.19
CA PHE A 53 -2.80 0.90 21.17
C PHE A 53 -1.67 -0.03 21.66
N ALA A 54 -0.61 -0.14 20.88
CA ALA A 54 0.58 -0.96 21.15
C ALA A 54 0.26 -2.45 21.43
N LYS A 55 -0.81 -2.98 20.86
CA LYS A 55 -1.13 -4.41 20.88
C LYS A 55 -1.00 -5.00 19.49
N ASP A 56 -0.73 -6.30 19.45
CA ASP A 56 -0.77 -7.04 18.20
C ASP A 56 -2.22 -7.35 17.80
N ILE A 57 -2.40 -7.74 16.55
CA ILE A 57 -3.68 -8.23 16.01
C ILE A 57 -4.07 -9.52 16.74
N ASP A 58 -5.32 -9.59 17.18
CA ASP A 58 -5.95 -10.88 17.47
C ASP A 58 -6.30 -11.53 16.13
N TYR A 59 -5.43 -12.42 15.65
CA TYR A 59 -5.58 -13.04 14.34
C TYR A 59 -6.74 -14.02 14.26
N ASP A 60 -7.13 -14.62 15.39
CA ASP A 60 -8.26 -15.56 15.43
C ASP A 60 -9.58 -14.79 15.36
N GLU A 61 -9.65 -13.63 16.02
CA GLU A 61 -10.79 -12.71 15.89
C GLU A 61 -10.86 -12.13 14.48
N LEU A 62 -9.71 -11.70 13.93
CA LEU A 62 -9.61 -11.18 12.58
C LEU A 62 -10.14 -12.19 11.56
N GLU A 63 -9.72 -13.44 11.64
CA GLU A 63 -10.13 -14.48 10.72
C GLU A 63 -11.64 -14.80 10.85
N ARG A 64 -12.17 -14.83 12.06
CA ARG A 64 -13.61 -15.00 12.28
C ARG A 64 -14.45 -13.87 11.64
N ILE A 65 -13.96 -12.63 11.72
CA ILE A 65 -14.61 -11.48 11.09
C ILE A 65 -14.52 -11.58 9.57
N VAL A 66 -13.37 -11.94 9.03
CA VAL A 66 -13.18 -12.15 7.59
C VAL A 66 -14.14 -13.23 7.06
N GLU A 67 -14.26 -14.34 7.77
CA GLU A 67 -15.16 -15.45 7.40
C GLU A 67 -16.63 -15.02 7.41
N ALA A 68 -17.05 -14.30 8.43
CA ALA A 68 -18.43 -13.86 8.59
C ALA A 68 -18.82 -12.75 7.60
N GLU A 69 -17.96 -11.76 7.43
CA GLU A 69 -18.24 -10.54 6.68
C GLU A 69 -17.86 -10.60 5.20
N ARG A 70 -16.97 -11.54 4.84
CA ARG A 70 -16.53 -11.82 3.47
C ARG A 70 -16.11 -10.56 2.69
N PRO A 71 -15.13 -9.79 3.19
CA PRO A 71 -14.61 -8.68 2.41
C PRO A 71 -13.88 -9.18 1.14
N ASP A 72 -13.66 -8.32 0.15
CA ASP A 72 -12.94 -8.65 -1.07
C ASP A 72 -11.47 -8.20 -1.00
N VAL A 73 -11.17 -7.21 -0.15
CA VAL A 73 -9.82 -6.63 -0.05
C VAL A 73 -9.45 -6.35 1.40
N PHE A 74 -8.23 -6.70 1.73
CA PHE A 74 -7.58 -6.46 3.02
C PHE A 74 -6.61 -5.30 2.90
N LEU A 75 -6.75 -4.30 3.77
CA LEU A 75 -5.93 -3.10 3.83
C LEU A 75 -5.20 -3.06 5.16
N CYS A 76 -3.90 -2.96 5.15
CA CYS A 76 -3.11 -2.80 6.36
C CYS A 76 -1.85 -1.97 6.14
N GLN A 77 -1.20 -1.59 7.21
CA GLN A 77 0.17 -1.13 7.24
C GLN A 77 1.05 -2.26 7.78
N HIS A 78 2.26 -2.42 7.24
CA HIS A 78 3.23 -3.35 7.81
C HIS A 78 3.75 -2.82 9.15
N HIS A 79 4.09 -1.52 9.19
CA HIS A 79 4.52 -0.84 10.40
C HIS A 79 3.60 0.35 10.71
N GLU A 80 2.91 0.28 11.86
CA GLU A 80 2.10 1.40 12.35
C GLU A 80 2.99 2.39 13.08
N THR A 81 3.44 3.41 12.38
CA THR A 81 4.43 4.39 12.88
C THR A 81 3.98 5.13 14.14
N SER A 82 2.67 5.34 14.30
CA SER A 82 2.13 6.09 15.44
C SER A 82 2.19 5.34 16.77
N THR A 83 2.35 4.01 16.71
CA THR A 83 2.42 3.14 17.88
C THR A 83 3.72 2.34 17.99
N GLY A 84 4.51 2.30 16.89
CA GLY A 84 5.70 1.47 16.79
C GLY A 84 5.40 -0.01 16.55
N GLN A 85 4.16 -0.39 16.26
CA GLN A 85 3.75 -1.77 16.05
C GLN A 85 4.14 -2.26 14.65
N LEU A 86 4.85 -3.38 14.59
CA LEU A 86 5.10 -4.15 13.37
C LEU A 86 4.11 -5.31 13.32
N PHE A 87 3.28 -5.37 12.28
CA PHE A 87 2.30 -6.45 12.11
C PHE A 87 2.88 -7.62 11.33
N ASN A 88 2.49 -8.83 11.70
CA ASN A 88 2.96 -10.05 11.07
C ASN A 88 2.28 -10.28 9.71
N LEU A 89 2.96 -9.89 8.62
CA LEU A 89 2.44 -10.05 7.25
C LEU A 89 2.27 -11.50 6.83
N GLU A 90 3.03 -12.46 7.40
CA GLU A 90 2.86 -13.89 7.09
C GLU A 90 1.49 -14.38 7.56
N ARG A 91 1.10 -14.01 8.77
CA ARG A 91 -0.22 -14.38 9.32
C ARG A 91 -1.34 -13.71 8.54
N ILE A 92 -1.20 -12.42 8.22
CA ILE A 92 -2.17 -11.67 7.41
C ILE A 92 -2.30 -12.30 6.02
N SER A 93 -1.18 -12.55 5.34
CA SER A 93 -1.14 -13.21 4.04
C SER A 93 -1.81 -14.58 4.06
N GLY A 94 -1.57 -15.37 5.12
CA GLY A 94 -2.21 -16.67 5.32
C GLY A 94 -3.75 -16.56 5.36
N ILE A 95 -4.28 -15.61 6.11
CA ILE A 95 -5.72 -15.32 6.17
C ILE A 95 -6.24 -14.89 4.80
N CYS A 96 -5.56 -13.93 4.15
CA CYS A 96 -5.98 -13.44 2.83
C CYS A 96 -6.05 -14.57 1.79
N ARG A 97 -5.09 -15.48 1.80
CA ARG A 97 -5.09 -16.63 0.87
C ARG A 97 -6.23 -17.60 1.14
N ARG A 98 -6.47 -17.97 2.41
CA ARG A 98 -7.54 -18.91 2.76
C ARG A 98 -8.92 -18.39 2.35
N HIS A 99 -9.12 -17.09 2.43
CA HIS A 99 -10.41 -16.44 2.14
C HIS A 99 -10.46 -15.72 0.79
N ASN A 100 -9.41 -15.88 -0.05
CA ASN A 100 -9.32 -15.28 -1.39
C ASN A 100 -9.48 -13.74 -1.40
N LEU A 101 -8.87 -13.06 -0.41
CA LEU A 101 -8.84 -11.60 -0.36
C LEU A 101 -7.65 -11.05 -1.14
N SER A 102 -7.88 -9.94 -1.81
CA SER A 102 -6.79 -9.09 -2.29
C SER A 102 -6.07 -8.46 -1.10
N LEU A 103 -4.75 -8.37 -1.14
CA LEU A 103 -3.94 -7.79 -0.06
C LEU A 103 -3.23 -6.52 -0.52
N VAL A 104 -3.52 -5.42 0.17
CA VAL A 104 -2.86 -4.12 -0.03
C VAL A 104 -2.14 -3.72 1.23
N VAL A 105 -0.86 -3.36 1.13
CA VAL A 105 -0.01 -3.06 2.28
C VAL A 105 0.65 -1.69 2.14
N ASP A 106 0.47 -0.84 3.14
CA ASP A 106 1.29 0.34 3.35
C ASP A 106 2.62 -0.10 3.98
N VAL A 107 3.70 0.03 3.22
CA VAL A 107 5.06 -0.27 3.66
C VAL A 107 5.91 1.00 3.80
N ILE A 108 5.28 2.17 3.91
CA ILE A 108 6.00 3.46 3.95
C ILE A 108 7.10 3.47 5.00
N SER A 109 6.82 2.97 6.19
CA SER A 109 7.78 3.00 7.30
C SER A 109 8.64 1.74 7.44
N SER A 110 8.29 0.65 6.76
CA SER A 110 9.03 -0.61 6.79
C SER A 110 9.86 -0.87 5.53
N PHE A 111 9.60 -0.16 4.43
CA PHE A 111 10.33 -0.33 3.18
C PHE A 111 11.83 -0.05 3.38
N LEU A 112 12.69 -0.99 3.02
CA LEU A 112 14.14 -0.99 3.26
C LEU A 112 14.56 -1.03 4.75
N ALA A 113 13.64 -1.29 5.66
CA ALA A 113 13.93 -1.47 7.09
C ALA A 113 13.59 -2.88 7.55
N GLU A 114 12.61 -3.51 6.90
CA GLU A 114 12.15 -4.87 7.18
C GLU A 114 12.14 -5.68 5.88
N GLU A 115 12.35 -6.99 6.03
CA GLU A 115 12.28 -7.92 4.89
C GLU A 115 10.85 -7.94 4.32
N LEU A 116 10.75 -7.82 3.00
CA LEU A 116 9.48 -7.82 2.30
C LEU A 116 9.60 -8.55 0.96
N ASP A 117 9.00 -9.71 0.85
CA ASP A 117 8.82 -10.44 -0.40
C ASP A 117 7.35 -10.38 -0.81
N MET A 118 7.04 -9.45 -1.71
CA MET A 118 5.68 -9.17 -2.16
C MET A 118 5.04 -10.38 -2.86
N ASP A 119 5.81 -11.10 -3.68
CA ASP A 119 5.32 -12.25 -4.44
C ASP A 119 5.07 -13.45 -3.51
N ARG A 120 6.01 -13.74 -2.62
CA ARG A 120 5.87 -14.79 -1.62
C ARG A 120 4.70 -14.56 -0.67
N LEU A 121 4.50 -13.33 -0.24
CA LEU A 121 3.38 -12.95 0.63
C LEU A 121 2.05 -12.80 -0.13
N GLY A 122 2.07 -12.82 -1.45
CA GLY A 122 0.87 -12.66 -2.24
C GLY A 122 0.23 -11.28 -2.11
N ILE A 123 1.04 -10.25 -1.95
CA ILE A 123 0.57 -8.87 -1.88
C ILE A 123 0.25 -8.37 -3.30
N ASP A 124 -0.91 -7.75 -3.46
CA ASP A 124 -1.35 -7.21 -4.75
C ASP A 124 -0.77 -5.82 -5.01
N ILE A 125 -0.78 -4.97 -3.99
CA ILE A 125 -0.24 -3.60 -4.09
C ILE A 125 0.49 -3.23 -2.79
N CYS A 126 1.73 -2.74 -2.93
CA CYS A 126 2.46 -2.07 -1.86
C CYS A 126 2.55 -0.57 -2.11
N VAL A 127 2.45 0.21 -1.03
CA VAL A 127 2.58 1.68 -1.06
C VAL A 127 3.80 2.10 -0.26
N THR A 128 4.70 2.90 -0.86
CA THR A 128 5.80 3.55 -0.15
C THR A 128 5.99 5.00 -0.56
N SER A 129 6.91 5.71 0.08
CA SER A 129 7.23 7.10 -0.23
C SER A 129 8.68 7.43 0.12
N THR A 130 9.20 8.51 -0.45
CA THR A 130 10.62 8.81 -0.52
C THR A 130 11.28 9.20 0.80
N GLN A 131 10.52 9.73 1.79
CA GLN A 131 11.07 10.34 3.01
C GLN A 131 11.32 9.36 4.17
N LYS A 132 11.23 8.05 3.95
CA LYS A 132 11.49 7.01 4.96
C LYS A 132 12.74 6.20 4.59
N GLY A 133 12.68 4.90 4.41
CA GLY A 133 13.83 4.06 4.13
C GLY A 133 14.66 4.46 2.91
N LEU A 134 14.07 5.13 1.92
CA LEU A 134 14.83 5.70 0.81
C LEU A 134 15.73 6.87 1.19
N ASN A 135 15.48 7.52 2.34
CA ASN A 135 16.28 8.58 2.92
C ASN A 135 16.56 9.77 1.97
N ILE A 136 15.54 10.20 1.24
CA ILE A 136 15.55 11.41 0.41
C ILE A 136 14.34 12.28 0.77
N PRO A 137 14.28 13.57 0.38
CA PRO A 137 13.16 14.44 0.72
C PRO A 137 11.79 13.89 0.32
N PRO A 138 10.71 14.27 1.02
CA PRO A 138 9.35 13.95 0.61
C PRO A 138 9.02 14.59 -0.74
N GLY A 139 8.14 13.97 -1.51
CA GLY A 139 7.68 14.53 -2.80
C GLY A 139 7.30 13.48 -3.82
N LEU A 140 7.70 12.21 -3.63
CA LEU A 140 7.23 11.10 -4.43
C LEU A 140 6.64 10.01 -3.57
N SER A 141 5.59 9.40 -4.08
CA SER A 141 5.07 8.13 -3.61
C SER A 141 5.16 7.07 -4.72
N ILE A 142 5.40 5.83 -4.32
CA ILE A 142 5.69 4.71 -5.21
C ILE A 142 4.69 3.61 -4.91
N LEU A 143 4.12 3.05 -5.96
CA LEU A 143 3.28 1.85 -5.90
C LEU A 143 4.05 0.70 -6.55
N PHE A 144 4.12 -0.43 -5.85
CA PHE A 144 4.48 -1.70 -6.43
C PHE A 144 3.20 -2.48 -6.67
N ILE A 145 2.95 -2.82 -7.92
CA ILE A 145 1.73 -3.52 -8.35
C ILE A 145 2.14 -4.91 -8.82
N SER A 146 1.54 -5.95 -8.25
CA SER A 146 1.81 -7.33 -8.61
C SER A 146 1.48 -7.60 -10.08
N LYS A 147 2.30 -8.41 -10.74
CA LYS A 147 2.03 -8.90 -12.10
C LYS A 147 0.71 -9.67 -12.22
N ARG A 148 0.17 -10.17 -11.11
CA ARG A 148 -1.17 -10.79 -11.09
C ARG A 148 -2.29 -9.82 -11.48
N LEU A 149 -2.02 -8.51 -11.39
CA LEU A 149 -2.93 -7.45 -11.81
C LEU A 149 -2.66 -6.95 -13.24
N ASP A 150 -1.81 -7.62 -14.02
CA ASP A 150 -1.62 -7.29 -15.42
C ASP A 150 -2.95 -7.50 -16.18
N GLY A 151 -3.40 -6.45 -16.88
CA GLY A 151 -4.70 -6.45 -17.55
C GLY A 151 -5.92 -6.24 -16.65
N TYR A 152 -5.71 -5.94 -15.36
CA TYR A 152 -6.82 -5.63 -14.47
C TYR A 152 -7.51 -4.32 -14.86
N GLU A 153 -8.85 -4.33 -14.86
CA GLU A 153 -9.65 -3.13 -15.14
C GLU A 153 -9.82 -2.31 -13.87
N TYR A 154 -9.04 -1.24 -13.79
CA TYR A 154 -9.11 -0.28 -12.68
C TYR A 154 -10.31 0.66 -12.84
N ALA A 155 -10.86 1.12 -11.71
CA ALA A 155 -11.85 2.19 -11.77
C ALA A 155 -11.18 3.54 -12.10
N HIS A 156 -11.90 4.41 -12.80
CA HIS A 156 -11.48 5.76 -13.15
C HIS A 156 -12.25 6.78 -12.31
N ARG A 157 -11.96 6.88 -11.02
CA ARG A 157 -12.69 7.75 -10.09
C ARG A 157 -12.04 9.12 -9.86
N GLY A 158 -10.75 9.24 -10.19
CA GLY A 158 -9.98 10.46 -10.01
C GLY A 158 -9.16 10.79 -11.24
N TYR A 159 -9.01 12.07 -11.55
CA TYR A 159 -8.23 12.51 -12.71
C TYR A 159 -6.73 12.43 -12.47
N TYR A 160 -6.26 12.91 -11.30
CA TYR A 160 -4.82 13.03 -11.02
C TYR A 160 -4.18 11.66 -10.70
N TRP A 161 -4.91 10.80 -10.04
CA TRP A 161 -4.43 9.51 -9.56
C TRP A 161 -4.81 8.33 -10.47
N ASP A 162 -5.28 8.57 -11.69
CA ASP A 162 -5.70 7.51 -12.60
C ASP A 162 -4.56 6.53 -12.91
N PHE A 163 -4.76 5.25 -12.59
CA PHE A 163 -3.74 4.20 -12.79
C PHE A 163 -3.48 3.95 -14.26
N ALA A 164 -4.51 3.89 -15.09
CA ALA A 164 -4.37 3.58 -16.50
C ALA A 164 -3.59 4.67 -17.23
N ASP A 165 -3.88 5.94 -16.93
CA ASP A 165 -3.15 7.07 -17.51
C ASP A 165 -1.70 7.09 -17.04
N ASN A 166 -1.45 6.91 -15.73
CA ASN A 166 -0.10 6.87 -15.18
C ASN A 166 0.72 5.69 -15.75
N LEU A 167 0.15 4.49 -15.84
CA LEU A 167 0.83 3.31 -16.41
C LEU A 167 1.11 3.48 -17.91
N SER A 168 0.16 4.07 -18.66
CA SER A 168 0.34 4.37 -20.08
C SER A 168 1.49 5.35 -20.31
N ASN A 169 1.57 6.41 -19.51
CA ASN A 169 2.66 7.38 -19.57
C ASN A 169 4.00 6.77 -19.15
N LEU A 170 4.02 5.97 -18.08
CA LEU A 170 5.22 5.30 -17.59
C LEU A 170 5.84 4.38 -18.68
N ARG A 171 5.02 3.63 -19.43
CA ARG A 171 5.48 2.78 -20.54
C ARG A 171 6.17 3.58 -21.65
N ARG A 172 5.87 4.86 -21.78
CA ARG A 172 6.50 5.78 -22.73
C ARG A 172 7.67 6.56 -22.12
N GLY A 173 8.07 6.25 -20.88
CA GLY A 173 9.09 7.00 -20.14
C GLY A 173 8.66 8.43 -19.77
N GLN A 174 7.36 8.66 -19.59
CA GLN A 174 6.77 9.97 -19.31
C GLN A 174 5.94 9.92 -18.02
N THR A 175 5.56 11.11 -17.56
CA THR A 175 4.57 11.30 -16.50
C THR A 175 3.37 12.08 -17.08
N PRO A 176 2.12 11.81 -16.63
CA PRO A 176 0.95 12.53 -17.14
C PRO A 176 0.96 14.02 -16.78
N PHE A 177 1.61 14.38 -15.68
CA PHE A 177 1.70 15.75 -15.17
C PHE A 177 3.16 16.13 -14.88
N SER A 178 3.40 17.41 -14.57
CA SER A 178 4.75 17.89 -14.26
C SER A 178 5.39 17.07 -13.14
N PRO A 179 6.56 16.44 -13.39
CA PRO A 179 7.21 15.60 -12.40
C PRO A 179 7.94 16.43 -11.35
N ALA A 180 8.10 15.89 -10.15
CA ALA A 180 8.99 16.42 -9.12
C ALA A 180 10.46 16.10 -9.49
N THR A 181 11.00 16.75 -10.52
CA THR A 181 12.26 16.41 -11.20
C THR A 181 13.43 16.27 -10.22
N THR A 182 13.59 17.21 -9.28
CA THR A 182 14.67 17.14 -8.29
C THR A 182 14.59 15.87 -7.44
N ILE A 183 13.39 15.50 -7.00
CA ILE A 183 13.22 14.29 -6.19
C ILE A 183 13.45 13.03 -7.03
N HIS A 184 13.07 13.03 -8.32
CA HIS A 184 13.39 11.91 -9.22
C HIS A 184 14.90 11.71 -9.39
N LEU A 185 15.67 12.80 -9.55
CA LEU A 185 17.13 12.71 -9.64
C LEU A 185 17.75 12.18 -8.35
N GLN A 186 17.26 12.63 -7.20
CA GLN A 186 17.70 12.12 -5.89
C GLN A 186 17.33 10.64 -5.71
N LEU A 187 16.12 10.24 -6.12
CA LEU A 187 15.69 8.85 -6.08
C LEU A 187 16.58 7.97 -6.97
N HIS A 188 16.87 8.42 -8.19
CA HIS A 188 17.77 7.72 -9.09
C HIS A 188 19.17 7.51 -8.47
N ALA A 189 19.75 8.57 -7.90
CA ALA A 189 21.05 8.49 -7.23
C ALA A 189 21.01 7.51 -6.05
N ARG A 190 19.96 7.58 -5.23
CA ARG A 190 19.78 6.70 -4.06
C ARG A 190 19.63 5.23 -4.47
N LEU A 191 18.81 4.94 -5.47
CA LEU A 191 18.64 3.57 -5.98
C LEU A 191 19.94 3.00 -6.53
N ARG A 192 20.75 3.79 -7.24
CA ARG A 192 22.09 3.37 -7.69
C ARG A 192 23.00 3.06 -6.50
N GLN A 193 22.97 3.85 -5.45
CA GLN A 193 23.73 3.60 -4.22
C GLN A 193 23.29 2.28 -3.58
N ILE A 194 22.00 2.04 -3.41
CA ILE A 194 21.45 0.79 -2.85
C ILE A 194 21.92 -0.41 -3.67
N LEU A 195 21.79 -0.36 -4.99
CA LEU A 195 22.23 -1.44 -5.89
C LEU A 195 23.73 -1.68 -5.79
N SER A 196 24.56 -0.65 -5.66
CA SER A 196 26.02 -0.79 -5.52
C SER A 196 26.43 -1.42 -4.18
N GLN A 197 25.57 -1.38 -3.18
CA GLN A 197 25.76 -1.98 -1.86
C GLN A 197 25.18 -3.40 -1.74
N GLY A 198 24.75 -4.00 -2.84
CA GLY A 198 24.21 -5.34 -2.89
C GLY A 198 22.68 -5.44 -2.85
N GLY A 199 21.98 -4.28 -2.92
CA GLY A 199 20.51 -4.20 -3.07
C GLY A 199 19.66 -4.83 -1.95
N GLU A 200 19.93 -6.07 -1.63
CA GLU A 200 19.24 -6.85 -0.59
C GLU A 200 19.84 -6.66 0.81
N ALA A 201 20.99 -6.00 0.92
CA ALA A 201 21.73 -5.80 2.19
C ALA A 201 21.54 -4.40 2.80
N VAL A 202 20.51 -3.68 2.38
CA VAL A 202 20.22 -2.32 2.86
C VAL A 202 18.93 -2.27 3.64
#